data_a2573b7855f485e30c80469e768a536c
#
_entry.id   a2573b7855f485e30c80469e768a536c
#
_cell.length_a   1.000
_cell.length_b   1.000
_cell.length_c   1.000
_cell.angle_alpha   90.00
_cell.angle_beta   90.00
_cell.angle_gamma   90.00
#
_symmetry.space_group_name_H-M   'P 1'
#
loop_
_entity.id
_entity.type
_entity.pdbx_description
1 polymer ?
#
loop_
_entity_poly.entity_id
_entity_poly.type
_entity_poly.pdbx_seq_one_letter_code
_entity_poly.pdbx_strand_id
1 'polypeptide(L)'
;MKNTICFLLLLGSIAVQAQTKRYNNESISWNHSWIVKSTPQQNLPNVLLIGDSHVERYYPVVTNLLKDKAVVSKITTSLSMGDATFMPQLAGLLAKHKFDYIFFNNGLHGVLFTPSEYAADISKVYKLLTKNNPAVRVVWANTTARRVPNKLDSFDAYHADVIERNKYVGEFCQKKGITVLDFFGLTVNDTTLFTKDGIHVNELGVAAQAKLIAEVVK
;
A
#
# COMPACT_ATOMS: atom_id res chain seq x y z
N MET A 1 8.05 -12.03 72.18
CA MET A 1 7.80 -11.00 71.11
C MET A 1 7.95 -11.69 69.78
N LYS A 2 6.81 -11.97 69.09
CA LYS A 2 6.79 -12.63 67.79
C LYS A 2 6.52 -11.57 66.73
N ASN A 3 7.49 -11.29 65.87
CA ASN A 3 7.32 -10.37 64.74
C ASN A 3 6.71 -11.12 63.56
N THR A 4 5.48 -10.75 63.21
CA THR A 4 4.79 -11.23 61.99
C THR A 4 5.11 -10.25 60.86
N ILE A 5 5.87 -10.71 59.90
CA ILE A 5 6.15 -9.95 58.63
C ILE A 5 5.03 -10.27 57.66
N CYS A 6 4.17 -9.28 57.39
CA CYS A 6 3.16 -9.36 56.32
C CYS A 6 3.81 -9.05 54.96
N PHE A 7 3.88 -10.05 54.08
CA PHE A 7 4.25 -9.84 52.67
C PHE A 7 3.01 -9.40 51.88
N LEU A 8 2.99 -8.14 51.48
CA LEU A 8 1.99 -7.67 50.49
C LEU A 8 2.44 -8.08 49.08
N LEU A 9 1.75 -9.04 48.50
CA LEU A 9 1.85 -9.38 47.09
C LEU A 9 1.06 -8.34 46.27
N LEU A 10 1.77 -7.41 45.63
CA LEU A 10 1.21 -6.55 44.59
C LEU A 10 1.03 -7.40 43.31
N LEU A 11 -0.20 -7.84 43.06
CA LEU A 11 -0.61 -8.38 41.77
C LEU A 11 -0.82 -7.22 40.80
N GLY A 12 0.20 -6.91 40.01
CA GLY A 12 0.09 -6.01 38.87
C GLY A 12 -0.75 -6.67 37.79
N SER A 13 -1.99 -6.22 37.61
CA SER A 13 -2.85 -6.60 36.50
C SER A 13 -2.26 -6.01 35.20
N ILE A 14 -1.62 -6.86 34.41
CA ILE A 14 -1.26 -6.52 33.02
C ILE A 14 -2.59 -6.52 32.24
N ALA A 15 -3.15 -5.33 31.99
CA ALA A 15 -4.25 -5.18 31.07
C ALA A 15 -3.72 -5.44 29.65
N VAL A 16 -3.88 -6.68 29.17
CA VAL A 16 -3.72 -7.00 27.76
C VAL A 16 -4.86 -6.30 27.03
N GLN A 17 -4.61 -5.13 26.49
CA GLN A 17 -5.54 -4.52 25.54
C GLN A 17 -5.61 -5.43 24.31
N ALA A 18 -6.68 -6.23 24.25
CA ALA A 18 -7.02 -6.98 23.06
C ALA A 18 -7.27 -5.95 21.94
N GLN A 19 -6.34 -5.87 20.99
CA GLN A 19 -6.48 -5.03 19.81
C GLN A 19 -7.71 -5.54 19.05
N THR A 20 -8.82 -4.81 19.11
CA THR A 20 -10.04 -5.16 18.38
C THR A 20 -9.71 -5.20 16.91
N LYS A 21 -9.92 -6.37 16.28
CA LYS A 21 -9.75 -6.52 14.83
C LYS A 21 -10.69 -5.54 14.14
N ARG A 22 -10.12 -4.62 13.36
CA ARG A 22 -10.89 -3.67 12.57
C ARG A 22 -11.05 -4.20 11.15
N TYR A 23 -12.23 -4.02 10.60
CA TYR A 23 -12.57 -4.39 9.24
C TYR A 23 -12.95 -3.12 8.47
N ASN A 24 -12.70 -3.14 7.17
CA ASN A 24 -13.12 -2.08 6.29
C ASN A 24 -14.65 -1.98 6.27
N ASN A 25 -15.20 -0.78 6.52
CA ASN A 25 -16.63 -0.50 6.50
C ASN A 25 -17.12 -0.01 5.14
N GLU A 26 -16.37 -0.24 4.08
CA GLU A 26 -16.85 0.07 2.74
C GLU A 26 -18.02 -0.84 2.36
N SER A 27 -19.00 -0.29 1.66
CA SER A 27 -20.21 -1.01 1.23
C SER A 27 -19.92 -2.18 0.29
N ILE A 28 -18.77 -2.14 -0.38
CA ILE A 28 -18.29 -3.18 -1.29
C ILE A 28 -16.84 -3.51 -0.96
N SER A 29 -16.59 -4.76 -0.56
CA SER A 29 -15.24 -5.29 -0.43
C SER A 29 -14.91 -6.12 -1.66
N TRP A 30 -13.77 -5.85 -2.29
CA TRP A 30 -13.32 -6.56 -3.48
C TRP A 30 -11.82 -6.87 -3.39
N ASN A 31 -11.42 -7.93 -4.07
CA ASN A 31 -10.03 -8.36 -4.20
C ASN A 31 -9.86 -9.06 -5.55
N HIS A 32 -8.88 -8.61 -6.35
CA HIS A 32 -8.54 -9.21 -7.62
C HIS A 32 -7.07 -9.59 -7.66
N SER A 33 -6.77 -10.79 -8.13
CA SER A 33 -5.41 -11.27 -8.33
C SER A 33 -5.23 -11.75 -9.75
N TRP A 34 -4.25 -11.18 -10.44
CA TRP A 34 -3.86 -11.62 -11.78
C TRP A 34 -2.36 -11.90 -11.77
N ILE A 35 -2.03 -13.17 -11.57
CA ILE A 35 -0.64 -13.62 -11.48
C ILE A 35 -0.26 -14.29 -12.80
N VAL A 36 0.64 -13.64 -13.52
CA VAL A 36 1.20 -14.15 -14.78
C VAL A 36 2.37 -15.05 -14.44
N LYS A 37 2.37 -16.25 -15.00
CA LYS A 37 3.50 -17.17 -14.87
C LYS A 37 4.52 -16.87 -15.96
N SER A 38 5.74 -16.50 -15.57
CA SER A 38 6.86 -16.45 -16.50
C SER A 38 7.23 -17.85 -16.97
N THR A 39 7.61 -17.98 -18.24
CA THR A 39 8.22 -19.20 -18.74
C THR A 39 9.73 -19.13 -18.55
N PRO A 40 10.44 -20.25 -18.33
CA PRO A 40 11.89 -20.27 -18.19
C PRO A 40 12.62 -19.63 -19.39
N GLN A 41 12.03 -19.67 -20.57
CA GLN A 41 12.61 -19.13 -21.80
C GLN A 41 12.57 -17.60 -21.88
N GLN A 42 11.73 -16.92 -21.07
CA GLN A 42 11.59 -15.45 -21.15
C GLN A 42 12.74 -14.72 -20.46
N ASN A 43 13.33 -15.32 -19.41
CA ASN A 43 14.41 -14.70 -18.61
C ASN A 43 14.16 -13.21 -18.25
N LEU A 44 12.88 -12.86 -18.08
CA LEU A 44 12.42 -11.51 -17.75
C LEU A 44 12.14 -11.39 -16.25
N PRO A 45 12.38 -10.23 -15.63
CA PRO A 45 12.02 -10.01 -14.24
C PRO A 45 10.51 -10.08 -14.03
N ASN A 46 10.11 -10.66 -12.90
CA ASN A 46 8.72 -10.71 -12.45
C ASN A 46 8.41 -9.50 -11.61
N VAL A 47 7.42 -8.72 -12.04
CA VAL A 47 6.95 -7.50 -11.38
C VAL A 47 5.56 -7.75 -10.80
N LEU A 48 5.37 -7.39 -9.54
CA LEU A 48 4.06 -7.38 -8.89
C LEU A 48 3.65 -5.95 -8.54
N LEU A 49 2.47 -5.57 -8.97
CA LEU A 49 1.81 -4.33 -8.59
C LEU A 49 0.75 -4.64 -7.52
N ILE A 50 0.88 -4.05 -6.32
CA ILE A 50 -0.07 -4.25 -5.21
C ILE A 50 -0.69 -2.91 -4.87
N GLY A 51 -2.02 -2.85 -4.77
CA GLY A 51 -2.72 -1.65 -4.33
C GLY A 51 -4.22 -1.73 -4.51
N ASP A 52 -4.80 -0.63 -4.94
CA ASP A 52 -6.24 -0.44 -5.03
C ASP A 52 -6.70 -0.19 -6.48
N SER A 53 -7.78 0.56 -6.66
CA SER A 53 -8.33 0.94 -7.96
C SER A 53 -7.37 1.73 -8.85
N HIS A 54 -6.37 2.42 -8.28
CA HIS A 54 -5.33 3.06 -9.07
C HIS A 54 -4.47 2.03 -9.79
N VAL A 55 -4.09 0.93 -9.11
CA VAL A 55 -3.38 -0.20 -9.74
C VAL A 55 -4.22 -0.80 -10.86
N GLU A 56 -5.53 -1.00 -10.64
CA GLU A 56 -6.42 -1.49 -11.70
C GLU A 56 -6.34 -0.62 -12.96
N ARG A 57 -6.29 0.70 -12.78
CA ARG A 57 -6.25 1.65 -13.90
C ARG A 57 -4.90 1.68 -14.62
N TYR A 58 -3.79 1.71 -13.91
CA TYR A 58 -2.48 1.80 -14.57
C TYR A 58 -1.88 0.45 -14.96
N TYR A 59 -2.37 -0.68 -14.44
CA TYR A 59 -1.85 -2.00 -14.77
C TYR A 59 -1.77 -2.29 -16.28
N PRO A 60 -2.79 -2.04 -17.12
CA PRO A 60 -2.70 -2.27 -18.56
C PRO A 60 -1.63 -1.43 -19.22
N VAL A 61 -1.47 -0.17 -18.78
CA VAL A 61 -0.48 0.76 -19.34
C VAL A 61 0.93 0.34 -18.95
N VAL A 62 1.16 -0.01 -17.67
CA VAL A 62 2.45 -0.54 -17.20
C VAL A 62 2.82 -1.82 -17.95
N THR A 63 1.86 -2.75 -18.12
CA THR A 63 2.08 -3.99 -18.85
C THR A 63 2.50 -3.73 -20.29
N ASN A 64 1.90 -2.74 -20.95
CA ASN A 64 2.27 -2.36 -22.30
C ASN A 64 3.67 -1.69 -22.35
N LEU A 65 3.99 -0.78 -21.43
CA LEU A 65 5.31 -0.12 -21.35
C LEU A 65 6.45 -1.10 -21.04
N LEU A 66 6.16 -2.17 -20.30
CA LEU A 66 7.11 -3.21 -19.91
C LEU A 66 7.01 -4.48 -20.79
N LYS A 67 6.22 -4.45 -21.85
CA LYS A 67 6.20 -5.54 -22.84
C LYS A 67 7.64 -5.84 -23.27
N ASP A 68 8.01 -7.09 -23.32
CA ASP A 68 9.36 -7.57 -23.65
C ASP A 68 10.48 -7.19 -22.64
N LYS A 69 10.13 -6.53 -21.52
CA LYS A 69 11.09 -6.14 -20.46
C LYS A 69 10.79 -6.78 -19.11
N ALA A 70 9.53 -7.12 -18.83
CA ALA A 70 9.13 -7.74 -17.57
C ALA A 70 7.81 -8.50 -17.71
N VAL A 71 7.60 -9.47 -16.82
CA VAL A 71 6.31 -10.14 -16.63
C VAL A 71 5.57 -9.44 -15.51
N VAL A 72 4.46 -8.76 -15.83
CA VAL A 72 3.73 -7.92 -14.87
C VAL A 72 2.49 -8.63 -14.34
N SER A 73 2.41 -8.75 -13.02
CA SER A 73 1.27 -9.27 -12.26
C SER A 73 0.66 -8.18 -11.40
N LYS A 74 -0.60 -8.36 -10.94
CA LYS A 74 -1.24 -7.45 -10.00
C LYS A 74 -2.00 -8.18 -8.90
N ILE A 75 -2.09 -7.52 -7.74
CA ILE A 75 -3.01 -7.83 -6.64
C ILE A 75 -3.65 -6.51 -6.24
N THR A 76 -4.96 -6.42 -6.37
CA THR A 76 -5.70 -5.19 -6.09
C THR A 76 -6.86 -5.45 -5.14
N THR A 77 -7.14 -4.52 -4.25
CA THR A 77 -8.13 -4.70 -3.19
C THR A 77 -8.66 -3.37 -2.68
N SER A 78 -9.89 -3.38 -2.16
CA SER A 78 -10.44 -2.29 -1.36
C SER A 78 -10.01 -2.32 0.10
N LEU A 79 -9.23 -3.32 0.53
CA LEU A 79 -8.78 -3.43 1.91
C LEU A 79 -7.64 -2.45 2.19
N SER A 80 -7.69 -1.81 3.36
CA SER A 80 -6.55 -1.06 3.91
C SER A 80 -5.52 -1.98 4.55
N MET A 81 -4.27 -1.54 4.68
CA MET A 81 -3.22 -2.25 5.43
C MET A 81 -3.64 -2.61 6.86
N GLY A 82 -4.46 -1.78 7.50
CA GLY A 82 -4.98 -2.01 8.86
C GLY A 82 -6.11 -3.03 8.93
N ASP A 83 -6.67 -3.45 7.80
CA ASP A 83 -7.73 -4.46 7.79
C ASP A 83 -7.18 -5.83 8.21
N ALA A 84 -7.91 -6.52 9.09
CA ALA A 84 -7.48 -7.80 9.66
C ALA A 84 -7.29 -8.91 8.61
N THR A 85 -7.93 -8.78 7.45
CA THR A 85 -7.89 -9.78 6.38
C THR A 85 -6.85 -9.48 5.31
N PHE A 86 -6.34 -8.23 5.22
CA PHE A 86 -5.39 -7.80 4.20
C PHE A 86 -4.10 -8.63 4.20
N MET A 87 -3.39 -8.66 5.34
CA MET A 87 -2.10 -9.35 5.42
C MET A 87 -2.21 -10.86 5.22
N PRO A 88 -3.21 -11.58 5.79
CA PRO A 88 -3.41 -13.01 5.51
C PRO A 88 -3.65 -13.33 4.03
N GLN A 89 -4.45 -12.52 3.32
CA GLN A 89 -4.70 -12.71 1.90
C GLN A 89 -3.42 -12.52 1.07
N LEU A 90 -2.69 -11.45 1.33
CA LEU A 90 -1.43 -11.14 0.65
C LEU A 90 -0.37 -12.23 0.94
N ALA A 91 -0.27 -12.70 2.18
CA ALA A 91 0.67 -13.74 2.58
C ALA A 91 0.44 -15.05 1.82
N GLY A 92 -0.83 -15.44 1.63
CA GLY A 92 -1.19 -16.65 0.89
C GLY A 92 -0.75 -16.62 -0.58
N LEU A 93 -0.79 -15.46 -1.21
CA LEU A 93 -0.33 -15.27 -2.60
C LEU A 93 1.20 -15.21 -2.69
N LEU A 94 1.85 -14.44 -1.82
CA LEU A 94 3.32 -14.31 -1.80
C LEU A 94 4.04 -15.60 -1.42
N ALA A 95 3.39 -16.51 -0.69
CA ALA A 95 3.95 -17.82 -0.38
C ALA A 95 4.15 -18.73 -1.60
N LYS A 96 3.36 -18.51 -2.66
CA LYS A 96 3.32 -19.34 -3.86
C LYS A 96 4.10 -18.76 -5.04
N HIS A 97 4.42 -17.45 -5.00
CA HIS A 97 4.99 -16.73 -6.14
C HIS A 97 6.17 -15.86 -5.68
N LYS A 98 7.23 -15.81 -6.50
CA LYS A 98 8.40 -14.96 -6.28
C LYS A 98 8.41 -13.85 -7.31
N PHE A 99 8.79 -12.65 -6.86
CA PHE A 99 8.87 -11.47 -7.70
C PHE A 99 10.23 -10.80 -7.52
N ASP A 100 10.76 -10.20 -8.59
CA ASP A 100 11.99 -9.42 -8.55
C ASP A 100 11.73 -7.99 -8.11
N TYR A 101 10.55 -7.46 -8.47
CA TYR A 101 10.06 -6.15 -8.05
C TYR A 101 8.66 -6.26 -7.47
N ILE A 102 8.42 -5.56 -6.37
CA ILE A 102 7.08 -5.33 -5.82
C ILE A 102 6.86 -3.84 -5.68
N PHE A 103 5.90 -3.30 -6.44
CA PHE A 103 5.40 -1.94 -6.28
C PHE A 103 4.18 -1.99 -5.35
N PHE A 104 4.22 -1.19 -4.29
CA PHE A 104 3.18 -1.19 -3.28
C PHE A 104 2.59 0.21 -3.09
N ASN A 105 1.28 0.31 -3.17
CA ASN A 105 0.50 1.50 -2.81
C ASN A 105 -0.77 1.05 -2.07
N ASN A 106 -1.07 1.65 -0.94
CA ASN A 106 -2.33 1.41 -0.21
C ASN A 106 -2.55 2.56 0.78
N GLY A 107 -3.22 3.62 0.37
CA GLY A 107 -3.37 4.79 1.24
C GLY A 107 -4.70 5.54 1.09
N LEU A 108 -5.53 5.20 0.09
CA LEU A 108 -6.84 5.82 -0.11
C LEU A 108 -7.94 5.14 0.68
N HIS A 109 -7.84 3.83 0.86
CA HIS A 109 -8.79 3.05 1.64
C HIS A 109 -8.53 3.15 3.15
N GLY A 110 -9.51 2.69 3.94
CA GLY A 110 -9.38 2.67 5.40
C GLY A 110 -9.46 4.04 6.03
N VAL A 111 -10.43 4.85 5.63
CA VAL A 111 -10.71 6.19 6.20
C VAL A 111 -11.03 6.15 7.70
N LEU A 112 -11.35 4.98 8.25
CA LEU A 112 -11.59 4.78 9.68
C LEU A 112 -10.30 4.56 10.49
N PHE A 113 -9.17 4.34 9.83
CA PHE A 113 -7.87 4.23 10.49
C PHE A 113 -7.22 5.60 10.53
N THR A 114 -6.84 6.04 11.72
CA THR A 114 -6.03 7.24 11.87
C THR A 114 -4.69 7.10 11.14
N PRO A 115 -4.02 8.18 10.76
CA PRO A 115 -2.68 8.12 10.16
C PRO A 115 -1.66 7.36 11.01
N SER A 116 -1.74 7.44 12.34
CA SER A 116 -0.85 6.70 13.25
C SER A 116 -1.14 5.19 13.26
N GLU A 117 -2.40 4.77 13.21
CA GLU A 117 -2.78 3.36 13.05
C GLU A 117 -2.31 2.81 11.71
N TYR A 118 -2.46 3.58 10.63
CA TYR A 118 -1.90 3.24 9.33
C TYR A 118 -0.37 3.07 9.38
N ALA A 119 0.34 4.00 10.03
CA ALA A 119 1.80 3.95 10.17
C ALA A 119 2.30 2.71 10.91
N ALA A 120 1.55 2.23 11.91
CA ALA A 120 1.89 1.03 12.67
C ALA A 120 1.95 -0.25 11.80
N ASP A 121 1.30 -0.25 10.64
CA ASP A 121 1.24 -1.40 9.73
C ASP A 121 2.27 -1.35 8.60
N ILE A 122 2.88 -0.19 8.31
CA ILE A 122 3.90 -0.05 7.25
C ILE A 122 5.03 -1.07 7.39
N SER A 123 5.61 -1.17 8.59
CA SER A 123 6.72 -2.10 8.83
C SER A 123 6.31 -3.58 8.77
N LYS A 124 5.07 -3.90 9.13
CA LYS A 124 4.52 -5.26 9.07
C LYS A 124 4.32 -5.68 7.63
N VAL A 125 3.76 -4.79 6.80
CA VAL A 125 3.59 -5.02 5.36
C VAL A 125 4.95 -5.20 4.70
N TYR A 126 5.91 -4.31 4.93
CA TYR A 126 7.25 -4.45 4.36
C TYR A 126 7.90 -5.80 4.71
N LYS A 127 7.82 -6.23 5.98
CA LYS A 127 8.31 -7.55 6.40
C LYS A 127 7.61 -8.68 5.66
N LEU A 128 6.31 -8.55 5.42
CA LEU A 128 5.56 -9.55 4.66
C LEU A 128 6.02 -9.62 3.20
N LEU A 129 6.20 -8.46 2.55
CA LEU A 129 6.64 -8.38 1.15
C LEU A 129 8.02 -9.02 0.93
N THR A 130 8.91 -8.90 1.92
CA THR A 130 10.30 -9.40 1.83
C THR A 130 10.52 -10.80 2.44
N LYS A 131 9.53 -11.36 3.15
CA LYS A 131 9.66 -12.59 3.94
C LYS A 131 10.15 -13.79 3.12
N ASN A 132 9.55 -14.02 1.95
CA ASN A 132 9.81 -15.20 1.12
C ASN A 132 10.86 -14.96 0.03
N ASN A 133 11.25 -13.71 -0.18
CA ASN A 133 12.31 -13.30 -1.10
C ASN A 133 13.02 -12.05 -0.56
N PRO A 134 14.06 -12.19 0.27
CA PRO A 134 14.80 -11.03 0.81
C PRO A 134 15.49 -10.18 -0.26
N ALA A 135 15.71 -10.71 -1.45
CA ALA A 135 16.32 -10.00 -2.58
C ALA A 135 15.29 -9.18 -3.41
N VAL A 136 14.00 -9.28 -3.11
CA VAL A 136 12.98 -8.52 -3.83
C VAL A 136 13.20 -7.02 -3.69
N ARG A 137 13.15 -6.32 -4.80
CA ARG A 137 13.19 -4.85 -4.78
C ARG A 137 11.79 -4.30 -4.53
N VAL A 138 11.53 -3.85 -3.30
CA VAL A 138 10.28 -3.16 -2.96
C VAL A 138 10.41 -1.69 -3.34
N VAL A 139 9.38 -1.19 -4.03
CA VAL A 139 9.19 0.21 -4.39
C VAL A 139 7.85 0.66 -3.82
N TRP A 140 7.83 1.72 -3.06
CA TRP A 140 6.59 2.25 -2.49
C TRP A 140 6.11 3.43 -3.34
N ALA A 141 4.84 3.43 -3.74
CA ALA A 141 4.24 4.63 -4.31
C ALA A 141 3.44 5.33 -3.21
N ASN A 142 3.69 6.62 -2.98
CA ASN A 142 2.88 7.39 -2.06
C ASN A 142 1.47 7.62 -2.65
N THR A 143 0.54 8.01 -1.79
CA THR A 143 -0.88 8.14 -2.15
C THR A 143 -1.12 9.48 -2.85
N THR A 144 -1.92 9.48 -3.91
CA THR A 144 -2.36 10.66 -4.65
C THR A 144 -3.13 11.65 -3.77
N ALA A 145 -3.16 12.92 -4.15
CA ALA A 145 -4.03 13.90 -3.51
C ALA A 145 -5.50 13.50 -3.61
N ARG A 146 -6.33 13.96 -2.65
CA ARG A 146 -7.78 13.76 -2.64
C ARG A 146 -8.49 15.10 -2.78
N ARG A 147 -9.49 15.14 -3.64
CA ARG A 147 -10.24 16.34 -3.98
C ARG A 147 -11.73 16.14 -3.81
N VAL A 148 -12.45 17.23 -3.68
CA VAL A 148 -13.93 17.21 -3.59
C VAL A 148 -14.52 16.82 -4.95
N PRO A 149 -15.43 15.85 -5.01
CA PRO A 149 -16.12 15.48 -6.26
C PRO A 149 -16.76 16.70 -6.94
N ASN A 150 -16.52 16.85 -8.25
CA ASN A 150 -17.00 17.97 -9.08
C ASN A 150 -16.51 19.39 -8.66
N LYS A 151 -15.58 19.48 -7.68
CA LYS A 151 -14.92 20.72 -7.24
C LYS A 151 -13.43 20.47 -7.07
N LEU A 152 -12.77 20.12 -8.16
CA LEU A 152 -11.38 19.62 -8.14
C LEU A 152 -10.36 20.65 -7.64
N ASP A 153 -10.69 21.93 -7.56
CA ASP A 153 -9.85 22.97 -6.95
C ASP A 153 -9.84 22.92 -5.41
N SER A 154 -10.71 22.10 -4.82
CA SER A 154 -10.80 21.94 -3.36
C SER A 154 -10.38 20.55 -2.93
N PHE A 155 -9.64 20.46 -1.82
CA PHE A 155 -9.31 19.20 -1.19
C PHE A 155 -10.45 18.67 -0.32
N ASP A 156 -10.63 17.35 -0.28
CA ASP A 156 -11.64 16.72 0.57
C ASP A 156 -11.22 16.60 2.04
N ALA A 157 -12.12 16.17 2.90
CA ALA A 157 -11.88 16.08 4.34
C ALA A 157 -10.76 15.10 4.72
N TYR A 158 -10.45 14.10 3.89
CA TYR A 158 -9.41 13.10 4.16
C TYR A 158 -8.06 13.45 3.55
N HIS A 159 -7.95 14.57 2.86
CA HIS A 159 -6.70 14.99 2.23
C HIS A 159 -5.56 15.19 3.26
N ALA A 160 -5.89 15.75 4.43
CA ALA A 160 -4.93 15.92 5.51
C ALA A 160 -4.38 14.58 6.01
N ASP A 161 -5.23 13.55 6.13
CA ASP A 161 -4.81 12.21 6.52
C ASP A 161 -3.89 11.58 5.45
N VAL A 162 -4.15 11.84 4.16
CA VAL A 162 -3.26 11.38 3.08
C VAL A 162 -1.87 12.01 3.20
N ILE A 163 -1.79 13.32 3.47
CA ILE A 163 -0.50 14.00 3.69
C ILE A 163 0.27 13.34 4.84
N GLU A 164 -0.40 13.10 5.96
CA GLU A 164 0.25 12.52 7.13
C GLU A 164 0.65 11.05 6.90
N ARG A 165 -0.19 10.25 6.25
CA ARG A 165 0.16 8.88 5.82
C ARG A 165 1.37 8.87 4.89
N ASN A 166 1.41 9.76 3.90
CA ASN A 166 2.54 9.88 2.98
C ASN A 166 3.83 10.29 3.69
N LYS A 167 3.75 11.16 4.72
CA LYS A 167 4.89 11.50 5.57
C LYS A 167 5.44 10.27 6.29
N TYR A 168 4.60 9.46 6.94
CA TYR A 168 5.03 8.21 7.60
C TYR A 168 5.66 7.22 6.61
N VAL A 169 5.08 7.08 5.43
CA VAL A 169 5.67 6.26 4.35
C VAL A 169 7.04 6.78 3.96
N GLY A 170 7.19 8.09 3.72
CA GLY A 170 8.45 8.71 3.35
C GLY A 170 9.54 8.50 4.40
N GLU A 171 9.24 8.74 5.68
CA GLU A 171 10.17 8.54 6.80
C GLU A 171 10.61 7.05 6.90
N PHE A 172 9.67 6.12 6.78
CA PHE A 172 9.98 4.69 6.80
C PHE A 172 10.86 4.28 5.61
N CYS A 173 10.49 4.70 4.41
CA CYS A 173 11.22 4.37 3.19
C CYS A 173 12.63 4.98 3.19
N GLN A 174 12.80 6.22 3.60
CA GLN A 174 14.11 6.85 3.77
C GLN A 174 15.00 6.06 4.72
N LYS A 175 14.46 5.69 5.89
CA LYS A 175 15.19 4.90 6.91
C LYS A 175 15.60 3.52 6.42
N LYS A 176 14.88 2.95 5.45
CA LYS A 176 15.12 1.61 4.88
C LYS A 176 15.83 1.63 3.53
N GLY A 177 16.09 2.78 2.94
CA GLY A 177 16.65 2.90 1.59
C GLY A 177 15.70 2.41 0.49
N ILE A 178 14.36 2.51 0.72
CA ILE A 178 13.33 2.10 -0.23
C ILE A 178 13.02 3.26 -1.17
N THR A 179 12.97 3.00 -2.47
CA THR A 179 12.55 3.98 -3.47
C THR A 179 11.06 4.33 -3.27
N VAL A 180 10.74 5.63 -3.27
CA VAL A 180 9.37 6.13 -3.27
C VAL A 180 9.06 6.75 -4.62
N LEU A 181 7.95 6.34 -5.25
CA LEU A 181 7.36 7.02 -6.39
C LEU A 181 6.42 8.11 -5.88
N ASP A 182 6.64 9.34 -6.30
CA ASP A 182 5.90 10.50 -5.82
C ASP A 182 4.60 10.73 -6.61
N PHE A 183 3.59 9.88 -6.37
CA PHE A 183 2.26 10.05 -6.94
C PHE A 183 1.51 11.24 -6.32
N PHE A 184 1.87 11.61 -5.08
CA PHE A 184 1.29 12.80 -4.44
C PHE A 184 1.76 14.08 -5.12
N GLY A 185 3.06 14.25 -5.29
CA GLY A 185 3.64 15.40 -5.97
C GLY A 185 3.15 15.54 -7.41
N LEU A 186 2.95 14.41 -8.10
CA LEU A 186 2.35 14.38 -9.44
C LEU A 186 0.94 15.00 -9.48
N THR A 187 0.13 14.82 -8.41
CA THR A 187 -1.31 15.11 -8.43
C THR A 187 -1.74 16.30 -7.58
N VAL A 188 -0.93 16.73 -6.59
CA VAL A 188 -1.35 17.72 -5.60
C VAL A 188 -1.60 19.11 -6.19
N ASN A 189 -0.87 19.48 -7.24
CA ASN A 189 -0.98 20.80 -7.88
C ASN A 189 -1.61 20.74 -9.28
N ASP A 190 -2.05 19.59 -9.74
CA ASP A 190 -2.61 19.42 -11.09
C ASP A 190 -3.99 18.77 -11.06
N THR A 191 -5.01 19.61 -11.14
CA THR A 191 -6.41 19.16 -11.18
C THR A 191 -6.78 18.49 -12.51
N THR A 192 -6.02 18.75 -13.58
CA THR A 192 -6.30 18.20 -14.91
C THR A 192 -6.03 16.69 -15.00
N LEU A 193 -5.33 16.12 -14.03
CA LEU A 193 -5.05 14.70 -13.97
C LEU A 193 -6.17 13.86 -13.32
N PHE A 194 -7.21 14.50 -12.77
CA PHE A 194 -8.27 13.80 -12.05
C PHE A 194 -9.49 13.51 -12.91
N THR A 195 -10.22 12.47 -12.54
CA THR A 195 -11.62 12.29 -12.93
C THR A 195 -12.52 13.17 -12.04
N LYS A 196 -13.78 13.34 -12.41
CA LYS A 196 -14.73 14.21 -11.68
C LYS A 196 -14.98 13.76 -10.23
N ASP A 197 -14.64 12.54 -9.88
CA ASP A 197 -14.83 12.03 -8.51
C ASP A 197 -13.79 12.56 -7.50
N GLY A 198 -12.72 13.21 -7.98
CA GLY A 198 -11.68 13.81 -7.14
C GLY A 198 -10.74 12.81 -6.44
N ILE A 199 -10.88 11.53 -6.72
CA ILE A 199 -10.08 10.44 -6.15
C ILE A 199 -9.24 9.78 -7.22
N HIS A 200 -9.87 9.31 -8.30
CA HIS A 200 -9.18 8.63 -9.37
C HIS A 200 -8.52 9.61 -10.35
N VAL A 201 -7.39 9.22 -10.87
CA VAL A 201 -6.75 9.95 -11.98
C VAL A 201 -7.36 9.51 -13.31
N ASN A 202 -7.40 10.42 -14.29
CA ASN A 202 -7.83 10.15 -15.66
C ASN A 202 -6.70 9.51 -16.48
N GLU A 203 -6.88 9.37 -17.78
CA GLU A 203 -5.91 8.72 -18.66
C GLU A 203 -4.52 9.39 -18.64
N LEU A 204 -4.46 10.72 -18.52
CA LEU A 204 -3.18 11.45 -18.42
C LEU A 204 -2.47 11.12 -17.11
N GLY A 205 -3.19 11.13 -15.99
CA GLY A 205 -2.65 10.76 -14.69
C GLY A 205 -2.23 9.29 -14.62
N VAL A 206 -3.02 8.39 -15.22
CA VAL A 206 -2.70 6.96 -15.37
C VAL A 206 -1.40 6.78 -16.16
N ALA A 207 -1.26 7.46 -17.29
CA ALA A 207 -0.04 7.38 -18.11
C ALA A 207 1.19 7.89 -17.35
N ALA A 208 1.06 8.99 -16.59
CA ALA A 208 2.14 9.55 -15.80
C ALA A 208 2.56 8.60 -14.67
N GLN A 209 1.61 8.01 -13.92
CA GLN A 209 1.91 6.99 -12.90
C GLN A 209 2.59 5.76 -13.50
N ALA A 210 2.09 5.25 -14.62
CA ALA A 210 2.65 4.09 -15.29
C ALA A 210 4.08 4.33 -15.79
N LYS A 211 4.39 5.53 -16.27
CA LYS A 211 5.73 5.92 -16.68
C LYS A 211 6.71 5.88 -15.51
N LEU A 212 6.36 6.45 -14.35
CA LEU A 212 7.20 6.40 -13.15
C LEU A 212 7.51 4.97 -12.72
N ILE A 213 6.52 4.05 -12.81
CA ILE A 213 6.72 2.64 -12.51
C ILE A 213 7.69 2.01 -13.51
N ALA A 214 7.47 2.23 -14.82
CA ALA A 214 8.26 1.60 -15.86
C ALA A 214 9.74 2.05 -15.86
N GLU A 215 10.03 3.28 -15.43
CA GLU A 215 11.40 3.82 -15.33
C GLU A 215 12.25 3.12 -14.25
N VAL A 216 11.63 2.45 -13.27
CA VAL A 216 12.33 1.73 -12.22
C VAL A 216 12.74 0.33 -12.64
N VAL A 217 11.99 -0.30 -13.53
CA VAL A 217 12.23 -1.68 -13.99
C VAL A 217 13.32 -1.66 -15.07
N LYS A 218 14.45 -2.26 -14.75
CA LYS A 218 15.64 -2.30 -15.63
C LYS A 218 15.96 -3.74 -16.02
#